data_c4cf19b67a87d7ac3248e877b894c14b
#
_entry.id   c4cf19b67a87d7ac3248e877b894c14b
#
_cell.length_a   1.000
_cell.length_b   1.000
_cell.length_c   1.000
_cell.angle_alpha   90.00
_cell.angle_beta   90.00
_cell.angle_gamma   90.00
#
_symmetry.space_group_name_H-M   'P 1'
#
loop_
_entity.id
_entity.type
_entity.pdbx_description
1 polymer ?
#
loop_
_entity_poly.entity_id
_entity_poly.type
_entity_poly.pdbx_seq_one_letter_code
_entity_poly.pdbx_strand_id
1 'polypeptide(L)'
;MDETIDRAASGGLRARKKAATRQALADAALRLFLERGYEQVGVREIAEVADVSVSTLFNYFPGGKEALVFDEDAGNEAALVSAVTDRPPGQTIPGALRAHFAGFVTSPNTRDPRFAELQQLIQQTPALREYARAMALRHENALARALADQTGRPHDDLLCAAYARFTLETLAFAGSRPDPAAAIDQALLLLDQGWTTTAAQHDPEPA
;
A
#
# COMPACT_ATOMS: atom_id res chain seq x y z
N MET A 1 39.05 -15.76 -1.14
CA MET A 1 38.04 -15.33 -0.12
C MET A 1 37.63 -13.85 -0.34
N ASP A 2 38.19 -13.19 -1.35
CA ASP A 2 38.02 -11.74 -1.63
C ASP A 2 36.91 -11.41 -2.64
N GLU A 3 36.61 -12.32 -3.56
CA GLU A 3 35.64 -12.08 -4.65
C GLU A 3 34.17 -12.10 -4.19
N THR A 4 33.87 -12.75 -3.08
CA THR A 4 32.50 -12.85 -2.54
C THR A 4 32.08 -11.58 -1.80
N ILE A 5 33.03 -10.87 -1.20
CA ILE A 5 32.82 -9.63 -0.44
C ILE A 5 32.55 -8.47 -1.42
N ASP A 6 33.27 -8.42 -2.55
CA ASP A 6 33.14 -7.36 -3.56
C ASP A 6 31.78 -7.46 -4.30
N ARG A 7 31.28 -8.68 -4.52
CA ARG A 7 29.97 -8.92 -5.16
C ARG A 7 28.81 -8.50 -4.29
N ALA A 8 28.90 -8.71 -2.98
CA ALA A 8 27.87 -8.29 -2.00
C ALA A 8 27.86 -6.76 -1.84
N ALA A 9 29.02 -6.10 -1.81
CA ALA A 9 29.15 -4.65 -1.73
C ALA A 9 28.63 -3.96 -2.99
N SER A 10 28.90 -4.52 -4.18
CA SER A 10 28.42 -3.99 -5.45
C SER A 10 26.89 -4.15 -5.62
N GLY A 11 26.30 -5.23 -5.13
CA GLY A 11 24.85 -5.45 -5.08
C GLY A 11 24.15 -4.41 -4.20
N GLY A 12 24.68 -4.12 -3.03
CA GLY A 12 24.14 -3.11 -2.11
C GLY A 12 24.24 -1.67 -2.67
N LEU A 13 25.30 -1.35 -3.39
CA LEU A 13 25.46 -0.03 -4.02
C LEU A 13 24.46 0.17 -5.18
N ARG A 14 24.28 -0.86 -6.00
CA ARG A 14 23.31 -0.82 -7.11
C ARG A 14 21.88 -0.69 -6.60
N ALA A 15 21.52 -1.46 -5.57
CA ALA A 15 20.20 -1.37 -4.94
C ALA A 15 19.94 0.03 -4.36
N ARG A 16 20.92 0.61 -3.64
CA ARG A 16 20.82 1.98 -3.12
C ARG A 16 20.68 3.03 -4.23
N LYS A 17 21.47 2.93 -5.30
CA LYS A 17 21.35 3.84 -6.45
C LYS A 17 19.98 3.70 -7.11
N LYS A 18 19.48 2.47 -7.27
CA LYS A 18 18.15 2.21 -7.82
C LYS A 18 17.05 2.86 -6.95
N ALA A 19 17.11 2.67 -5.64
CA ALA A 19 16.15 3.29 -4.72
C ALA A 19 16.24 4.82 -4.74
N ALA A 20 17.45 5.40 -4.75
CA ALA A 20 17.65 6.85 -4.82
C ALA A 20 17.09 7.46 -6.12
N THR A 21 17.29 6.81 -7.28
CA THR A 21 16.72 7.28 -8.55
C THR A 21 15.19 7.19 -8.55
N ARG A 22 14.63 6.10 -8.00
CA ARG A 22 13.18 5.94 -7.88
C ARG A 22 12.58 7.05 -7.01
N GLN A 23 13.17 7.30 -5.85
CA GLN A 23 12.75 8.36 -4.93
C GLN A 23 12.84 9.75 -5.59
N ALA A 24 13.95 10.06 -6.26
CA ALA A 24 14.12 11.34 -6.95
C ALA A 24 13.03 11.59 -8.01
N LEU A 25 12.62 10.56 -8.75
CA LEU A 25 11.53 10.64 -9.71
C LEU A 25 10.18 10.89 -9.05
N ALA A 26 9.86 10.17 -7.96
CA ALA A 26 8.62 10.35 -7.22
C ALA A 26 8.55 11.74 -6.57
N ASP A 27 9.64 12.20 -5.94
CA ASP A 27 9.72 13.54 -5.32
C ASP A 27 9.59 14.67 -6.36
N ALA A 28 10.25 14.54 -7.52
CA ALA A 28 10.14 15.50 -8.62
C ALA A 28 8.69 15.57 -9.14
N ALA A 29 8.05 14.41 -9.35
CA ALA A 29 6.69 14.33 -9.82
C ALA A 29 5.71 14.96 -8.83
N LEU A 30 5.78 14.57 -7.54
CA LEU A 30 4.90 15.09 -6.50
C LEU A 30 5.03 16.62 -6.37
N ARG A 31 6.25 17.15 -6.30
CA ARG A 31 6.49 18.58 -6.24
C ARG A 31 5.85 19.31 -7.42
N LEU A 32 6.11 18.86 -8.64
CA LEU A 32 5.57 19.49 -9.85
C LEU A 32 4.03 19.42 -9.90
N PHE A 33 3.45 18.29 -9.51
CA PHE A 33 2.00 18.12 -9.49
C PHE A 33 1.33 19.04 -8.47
N LEU A 34 1.91 19.22 -7.30
CA LEU A 34 1.38 20.12 -6.26
C LEU A 34 1.54 21.59 -6.66
N GLU A 35 2.65 21.97 -7.30
CA GLU A 35 2.92 23.35 -7.73
C GLU A 35 2.06 23.78 -8.93
N ARG A 36 1.80 22.89 -9.88
CA ARG A 36 1.25 23.27 -11.20
C ARG A 36 -0.01 22.50 -11.61
N GLY A 37 -0.41 21.50 -10.83
CA GLY A 37 -1.49 20.59 -11.15
C GLY A 37 -1.06 19.42 -12.02
N TYR A 38 -1.75 18.31 -11.86
CA TYR A 38 -1.42 17.04 -12.52
C TYR A 38 -1.40 17.14 -14.05
N GLU A 39 -2.41 17.78 -14.67
CA GLU A 39 -2.59 17.82 -16.12
C GLU A 39 -1.50 18.63 -16.84
N GLN A 40 -0.93 19.65 -16.18
CA GLN A 40 0.06 20.56 -16.79
C GLN A 40 1.48 19.99 -16.80
N VAL A 41 1.74 18.90 -16.10
CA VAL A 41 3.08 18.32 -15.95
C VAL A 41 3.25 17.09 -16.82
N GLY A 42 4.25 17.09 -17.69
CA GLY A 42 4.59 15.97 -18.57
C GLY A 42 5.71 15.08 -18.01
N VAL A 43 5.74 13.81 -18.41
CA VAL A 43 6.80 12.86 -17.99
C VAL A 43 8.19 13.30 -18.38
N ARG A 44 8.35 14.06 -19.48
CA ARG A 44 9.64 14.61 -19.92
C ARG A 44 10.20 15.59 -18.91
N GLU A 45 9.38 16.49 -18.44
CA GLU A 45 9.73 17.48 -17.44
C GLU A 45 10.10 16.84 -16.09
N ILE A 46 9.34 15.82 -15.67
CA ILE A 46 9.67 15.06 -14.46
C ILE A 46 11.03 14.40 -14.58
N ALA A 47 11.32 13.79 -15.73
CA ALA A 47 12.61 13.15 -16.00
C ALA A 47 13.76 14.17 -15.99
N GLU A 48 13.59 15.35 -16.61
CA GLU A 48 14.55 16.45 -16.61
C GLU A 48 14.86 16.93 -15.18
N VAL A 49 13.81 17.15 -14.37
CA VAL A 49 13.97 17.59 -12.97
C VAL A 49 14.66 16.54 -12.10
N ALA A 50 14.45 15.26 -12.38
CA ALA A 50 15.11 14.14 -11.70
C ALA A 50 16.48 13.78 -12.27
N ASP A 51 16.98 14.54 -13.26
CA ASP A 51 18.25 14.30 -13.96
C ASP A 51 18.38 12.89 -14.56
N VAL A 52 17.32 12.42 -15.20
CA VAL A 52 17.31 11.11 -15.88
C VAL A 52 16.67 11.20 -17.26
N SER A 53 16.87 10.17 -18.09
CA SER A 53 16.16 10.08 -19.37
C SER A 53 14.71 9.64 -19.18
N VAL A 54 13.83 9.99 -20.14
CA VAL A 54 12.44 9.53 -20.17
C VAL A 54 12.36 8.00 -20.22
N SER A 55 13.27 7.33 -20.93
CA SER A 55 13.33 5.86 -20.94
C SER A 55 13.69 5.29 -19.56
N THR A 56 14.54 5.98 -18.80
CA THR A 56 14.84 5.62 -17.42
C THR A 56 13.59 5.75 -16.55
N LEU A 57 12.81 6.83 -16.66
CA LEU A 57 11.54 6.99 -15.93
C LEU A 57 10.60 5.80 -16.18
N PHE A 58 10.36 5.43 -17.44
CA PHE A 58 9.48 4.30 -17.74
C PHE A 58 10.02 2.94 -17.30
N ASN A 59 11.35 2.77 -17.19
CA ASN A 59 11.93 1.57 -16.59
C ASN A 59 11.64 1.44 -15.11
N TYR A 60 11.53 2.56 -14.37
CA TYR A 60 11.17 2.58 -12.95
C TYR A 60 9.67 2.60 -12.72
N PHE A 61 8.93 3.27 -13.58
CA PHE A 61 7.48 3.50 -13.48
C PHE A 61 6.78 3.13 -14.80
N PRO A 62 6.66 1.82 -15.11
CA PRO A 62 6.01 1.36 -16.35
C PRO A 62 4.52 1.73 -16.41
N GLY A 63 3.89 1.97 -15.26
CA GLY A 63 2.52 2.48 -15.15
C GLY A 63 2.37 3.96 -15.48
N GLY A 64 3.45 4.63 -15.91
CA GLY A 64 3.38 6.01 -16.36
C GLY A 64 3.31 7.04 -15.22
N LYS A 65 2.65 8.15 -15.52
CA LYS A 65 2.57 9.34 -14.68
C LYS A 65 1.81 9.09 -13.37
N GLU A 66 0.76 8.26 -13.42
CA GLU A 66 -0.03 7.85 -12.28
C GLU A 66 0.82 7.06 -11.26
N ALA A 67 1.63 6.13 -11.76
CA ALA A 67 2.49 5.30 -10.91
C ALA A 67 3.52 6.09 -10.09
N LEU A 68 3.89 7.29 -10.54
CA LEU A 68 4.78 8.19 -9.79
C LEU A 68 4.12 8.74 -8.52
N VAL A 69 2.80 8.88 -8.52
CA VAL A 69 2.01 9.34 -7.36
C VAL A 69 1.87 8.23 -6.32
N PHE A 70 1.85 6.97 -6.77
CA PHE A 70 1.64 5.78 -5.95
C PHE A 70 2.92 4.94 -5.85
N ASP A 71 4.07 5.59 -5.67
CA ASP A 71 5.40 4.94 -5.67
C ASP A 71 5.53 3.79 -4.66
N GLU A 72 4.92 3.92 -3.50
CA GLU A 72 4.98 2.95 -2.41
C GLU A 72 3.97 1.79 -2.55
N ASP A 73 3.13 1.78 -3.60
CA ASP A 73 2.02 0.84 -3.78
C ASP A 73 2.43 -0.63 -3.60
N ALA A 74 3.46 -1.08 -4.30
CA ALA A 74 3.91 -2.48 -4.20
C ALA A 74 4.46 -2.84 -2.81
N GLY A 75 5.11 -1.89 -2.13
CA GLY A 75 5.58 -2.05 -0.75
C GLY A 75 4.42 -2.14 0.23
N ASN A 76 3.40 -1.31 0.05
CA ASN A 76 2.21 -1.29 0.88
C ASN A 76 1.39 -2.58 0.71
N GLU A 77 1.22 -3.09 -0.52
CA GLU A 77 0.56 -4.38 -0.76
C GLU A 77 1.31 -5.52 -0.08
N ALA A 78 2.64 -5.59 -0.26
CA ALA A 78 3.46 -6.62 0.37
C ALA A 78 3.39 -6.56 1.90
N ALA A 79 3.46 -5.37 2.49
CA ALA A 79 3.37 -5.19 3.94
C ALA A 79 1.99 -5.58 4.49
N LEU A 80 0.91 -5.30 3.75
CA LEU A 80 -0.44 -5.72 4.10
C LEU A 80 -0.58 -7.26 4.12
N VAL A 81 -0.05 -7.93 3.10
CA VAL A 81 -0.04 -9.41 3.03
C VAL A 81 0.82 -9.98 4.15
N SER A 82 2.05 -9.46 4.36
CA SER A 82 2.94 -9.90 5.44
C SER A 82 2.32 -9.74 6.83
N ALA A 83 1.52 -8.70 7.05
CA ALA A 83 0.81 -8.52 8.31
C ALA A 83 -0.07 -9.74 8.67
N VAL A 84 -0.60 -10.41 7.66
CA VAL A 84 -1.43 -11.62 7.83
C VAL A 84 -0.56 -12.89 7.84
N THR A 85 0.37 -13.03 6.89
CA THR A 85 1.13 -14.27 6.67
C THR A 85 2.26 -14.47 7.68
N ASP A 86 2.93 -13.37 8.08
CA ASP A 86 4.12 -13.39 8.92
C ASP A 86 3.83 -12.96 10.37
N ARG A 87 2.54 -12.96 10.75
CA ARG A 87 2.13 -12.57 12.10
C ARG A 87 2.76 -13.47 13.18
N PRO A 88 3.11 -12.91 14.34
CA PRO A 88 3.63 -13.70 15.46
C PRO A 88 2.69 -14.83 15.87
N PRO A 89 3.24 -15.99 16.33
CA PRO A 89 2.41 -17.06 16.86
C PRO A 89 1.46 -16.58 17.97
N GLY A 90 0.20 -16.97 17.90
CA GLY A 90 -0.83 -16.57 18.87
C GLY A 90 -1.48 -15.20 18.59
N GLN A 91 -0.99 -14.42 17.63
CA GLN A 91 -1.67 -13.21 17.20
C GLN A 91 -2.82 -13.55 16.24
N THR A 92 -4.01 -13.00 16.51
CA THR A 92 -5.15 -13.15 15.60
C THR A 92 -4.95 -12.32 14.31
N ILE A 93 -5.56 -12.76 13.21
CA ILE A 93 -5.54 -12.01 11.93
C ILE A 93 -6.05 -10.57 12.12
N PRO A 94 -7.22 -10.34 12.75
CA PRO A 94 -7.68 -8.99 13.02
C PRO A 94 -6.71 -8.16 13.87
N GLY A 95 -6.12 -8.78 14.89
CA GLY A 95 -5.12 -8.12 15.74
C GLY A 95 -3.87 -7.70 14.95
N ALA A 96 -3.42 -8.52 14.00
CA ALA A 96 -2.30 -8.22 13.12
C ALA A 96 -2.61 -7.06 12.17
N LEU A 97 -3.79 -7.06 11.55
CA LEU A 97 -4.23 -5.97 10.68
C LEU A 97 -4.42 -4.66 11.44
N ARG A 98 -4.97 -4.69 12.66
CA ARG A 98 -5.06 -3.49 13.52
C ARG A 98 -3.67 -2.90 13.81
N ALA A 99 -2.70 -3.74 14.16
CA ALA A 99 -1.32 -3.30 14.40
C ALA A 99 -0.68 -2.69 13.13
N HIS A 100 -0.88 -3.32 11.97
CA HIS A 100 -0.41 -2.83 10.68
C HIS A 100 -0.97 -1.44 10.37
N PHE A 101 -2.29 -1.24 10.45
CA PHE A 101 -2.90 0.04 10.14
C PHE A 101 -2.60 1.13 11.17
N ALA A 102 -2.47 0.79 12.45
CA ALA A 102 -2.00 1.73 13.46
C ALA A 102 -0.58 2.26 13.13
N GLY A 103 0.31 1.38 12.67
CA GLY A 103 1.63 1.75 12.18
C GLY A 103 1.57 2.65 10.95
N PHE A 104 0.70 2.35 10.00
CA PHE A 104 0.50 3.16 8.78
C PHE A 104 0.06 4.58 9.12
N VAL A 105 -0.97 4.75 9.94
CA VAL A 105 -1.52 6.08 10.31
C VAL A 105 -0.52 6.92 11.10
N THR A 106 0.34 6.28 11.87
CA THR A 106 1.36 6.98 12.66
C THR A 106 2.68 7.16 11.92
N SER A 107 2.79 6.71 10.68
CA SER A 107 4.00 6.80 9.88
C SER A 107 4.41 8.25 9.62
N PRO A 108 5.71 8.57 9.44
CA PRO A 108 6.16 9.89 9.08
C PRO A 108 5.52 10.42 7.78
N ASN A 109 5.27 9.54 6.81
CA ASN A 109 4.69 9.90 5.52
C ASN A 109 3.26 10.43 5.65
N THR A 110 2.42 9.78 6.48
CA THR A 110 1.04 10.24 6.73
C THR A 110 0.95 11.50 7.57
N ARG A 111 2.01 11.83 8.33
CA ARG A 111 2.12 13.07 9.13
C ARG A 111 2.72 14.24 8.35
N ASP A 112 3.28 14.01 7.17
CA ASP A 112 3.77 15.08 6.30
C ASP A 112 2.59 15.96 5.85
N PRO A 113 2.64 17.30 6.00
CA PRO A 113 1.60 18.19 5.51
C PRO A 113 1.26 17.98 4.03
N ARG A 114 2.24 17.61 3.20
CA ARG A 114 2.06 17.29 1.78
C ARG A 114 1.15 16.08 1.54
N PHE A 115 0.96 15.22 2.53
CA PHE A 115 0.05 14.08 2.41
C PHE A 115 -1.41 14.52 2.20
N ALA A 116 -1.86 15.54 2.91
CA ALA A 116 -3.20 16.10 2.72
C ALA A 116 -3.37 16.74 1.33
N GLU A 117 -2.35 17.48 0.86
CA GLU A 117 -2.34 18.06 -0.49
C GLU A 117 -2.35 16.98 -1.57
N LEU A 118 -1.58 15.90 -1.38
CA LEU A 118 -1.58 14.73 -2.27
C LEU A 118 -2.95 14.06 -2.31
N GLN A 119 -3.59 13.84 -1.17
CA GLN A 119 -4.94 13.27 -1.12
C GLN A 119 -5.95 14.15 -1.86
N GLN A 120 -5.87 15.46 -1.70
CA GLN A 120 -6.71 16.39 -2.44
C GLN A 120 -6.46 16.32 -3.95
N LEU A 121 -5.21 16.26 -4.38
CA LEU A 121 -4.81 16.09 -5.79
C LEU A 121 -5.41 14.81 -6.37
N ILE A 122 -5.31 13.68 -5.66
CA ILE A 122 -5.89 12.40 -6.07
C ILE A 122 -7.41 12.53 -6.22
N GLN A 123 -8.09 13.14 -5.26
CA GLN A 123 -9.55 13.30 -5.30
C GLN A 123 -10.03 14.22 -6.44
N GLN A 124 -9.25 15.21 -6.81
CA GLN A 124 -9.60 16.17 -7.87
C GLN A 124 -9.26 15.66 -9.28
N THR A 125 -8.35 14.69 -9.40
CA THR A 125 -7.84 14.20 -10.69
C THR A 125 -8.49 12.87 -11.09
N PRO A 126 -9.34 12.81 -12.15
CA PRO A 126 -10.01 11.58 -12.54
C PRO A 126 -9.08 10.40 -12.82
N ALA A 127 -7.95 10.61 -13.50
CA ALA A 127 -6.98 9.58 -13.81
C ALA A 127 -6.34 8.97 -12.54
N LEU A 128 -6.02 9.82 -11.54
CA LEU A 128 -5.48 9.35 -10.28
C LEU A 128 -6.52 8.59 -9.44
N ARG A 129 -7.79 9.02 -9.46
CA ARG A 129 -8.87 8.27 -8.80
C ARG A 129 -9.07 6.88 -9.40
N GLU A 130 -9.02 6.78 -10.73
CA GLU A 130 -9.16 5.49 -11.41
C GLU A 130 -7.97 4.56 -11.08
N TYR A 131 -6.75 5.10 -11.11
CA TYR A 131 -5.56 4.35 -10.72
C TYR A 131 -5.65 3.88 -9.25
N ALA A 132 -6.07 4.76 -8.33
CA ALA A 132 -6.27 4.43 -6.91
C ALA A 132 -7.31 3.32 -6.71
N ARG A 133 -8.42 3.33 -7.49
CA ARG A 133 -9.42 2.27 -7.45
C ARG A 133 -8.87 0.93 -7.92
N ALA A 134 -8.14 0.92 -9.03
CA ALA A 134 -7.51 -0.29 -9.54
C ALA A 134 -6.48 -0.85 -8.55
N MET A 135 -5.72 0.04 -7.90
CA MET A 135 -4.78 -0.30 -6.82
C MET A 135 -5.51 -0.91 -5.62
N ALA A 136 -6.56 -0.27 -5.12
CA ALA A 136 -7.34 -0.77 -3.99
C ALA A 136 -7.92 -2.16 -4.26
N LEU A 137 -8.40 -2.42 -5.48
CA LEU A 137 -8.90 -3.73 -5.88
C LEU A 137 -7.78 -4.81 -5.91
N ARG A 138 -6.55 -4.45 -6.30
CA ARG A 138 -5.40 -5.38 -6.21
C ARG A 138 -5.10 -5.74 -4.76
N HIS A 139 -5.05 -4.74 -3.86
CA HIS A 139 -4.83 -4.95 -2.43
C HIS A 139 -5.93 -5.80 -1.80
N GLU A 140 -7.21 -5.56 -2.16
CA GLU A 140 -8.36 -6.37 -1.73
C GLU A 140 -8.17 -7.83 -2.12
N ASN A 141 -7.84 -8.10 -3.38
CA ASN A 141 -7.60 -9.45 -3.87
C ASN A 141 -6.39 -10.12 -3.21
N ALA A 142 -5.29 -9.39 -3.00
CA ALA A 142 -4.10 -9.91 -2.34
C ALA A 142 -4.39 -10.27 -0.87
N LEU A 143 -5.07 -9.39 -0.15
CA LEU A 143 -5.49 -9.64 1.24
C LEU A 143 -6.47 -10.80 1.33
N ALA A 144 -7.49 -10.87 0.46
CA ALA A 144 -8.47 -11.95 0.47
C ALA A 144 -7.80 -13.33 0.26
N ARG A 145 -6.82 -13.43 -0.66
CA ARG A 145 -6.03 -14.66 -0.86
C ARG A 145 -5.21 -15.02 0.37
N ALA A 146 -4.52 -14.04 0.96
CA ALA A 146 -3.74 -14.28 2.18
C ALA A 146 -4.62 -14.77 3.35
N LEU A 147 -5.83 -14.21 3.48
CA LEU A 147 -6.82 -14.68 4.46
C LEU A 147 -7.26 -16.11 4.19
N ALA A 148 -7.57 -16.45 2.94
CA ALA A 148 -7.99 -17.79 2.53
C ALA A 148 -6.90 -18.82 2.84
N ASP A 149 -5.63 -18.52 2.47
CA ASP A 149 -4.49 -19.40 2.75
C ASP A 149 -4.28 -19.63 4.25
N GLN A 150 -4.41 -18.58 5.06
CA GLN A 150 -4.20 -18.65 6.51
C GLN A 150 -5.35 -19.32 7.28
N THR A 151 -6.52 -19.42 6.66
CA THR A 151 -7.72 -20.04 7.27
C THR A 151 -8.10 -21.36 6.63
N GLY A 152 -7.34 -21.85 5.61
CA GLY A 152 -7.63 -23.07 4.89
C GLY A 152 -8.90 -23.01 4.04
N ARG A 153 -9.34 -21.80 3.66
CA ARG A 153 -10.55 -21.58 2.84
C ARG A 153 -10.22 -21.51 1.36
N PRO A 154 -11.19 -21.73 0.47
CA PRO A 154 -11.01 -21.50 -0.97
C PRO A 154 -10.67 -20.01 -1.26
N HIS A 155 -9.90 -19.76 -2.34
CA HIS A 155 -9.51 -18.37 -2.72
C HIS A 155 -10.70 -17.51 -3.19
N ASP A 156 -11.82 -18.12 -3.54
CA ASP A 156 -13.09 -17.48 -3.91
C ASP A 156 -14.09 -17.40 -2.73
N ASP A 157 -13.63 -17.67 -1.49
CA ASP A 157 -14.45 -17.60 -0.30
C ASP A 157 -14.98 -16.17 -0.07
N LEU A 158 -16.32 -16.05 -0.01
CA LEU A 158 -17.01 -14.78 0.15
C LEU A 158 -16.66 -14.07 1.46
N LEU A 159 -16.42 -14.82 2.55
CA LEU A 159 -16.10 -14.24 3.85
C LEU A 159 -14.72 -13.58 3.83
N CYS A 160 -13.72 -14.25 3.21
CA CYS A 160 -12.39 -13.69 3.02
C CYS A 160 -12.42 -12.43 2.16
N ALA A 161 -13.16 -12.47 1.04
CA ALA A 161 -13.31 -11.33 0.15
C ALA A 161 -14.02 -10.14 0.84
N ALA A 162 -15.13 -10.41 1.55
CA ALA A 162 -15.88 -9.39 2.28
C ALA A 162 -15.04 -8.76 3.41
N TYR A 163 -14.32 -9.57 4.17
CA TYR A 163 -13.46 -9.07 5.23
C TYR A 163 -12.32 -8.19 4.69
N ALA A 164 -11.66 -8.62 3.61
CA ALA A 164 -10.62 -7.83 2.94
C ALA A 164 -11.16 -6.48 2.48
N ARG A 165 -12.30 -6.48 1.80
CA ARG A 165 -12.94 -5.27 1.31
C ARG A 165 -13.32 -4.32 2.44
N PHE A 166 -14.04 -4.78 3.46
CA PHE A 166 -14.47 -3.94 4.57
C PHE A 166 -13.28 -3.38 5.36
N THR A 167 -12.20 -4.15 5.48
CA THR A 167 -10.97 -3.69 6.12
C THR A 167 -10.35 -2.50 5.37
N LEU A 168 -10.24 -2.58 4.04
CA LEU A 168 -9.66 -1.51 3.22
C LEU A 168 -10.59 -0.29 3.07
N GLU A 169 -11.90 -0.50 2.94
CA GLU A 169 -12.89 0.58 2.94
C GLU A 169 -12.90 1.33 4.29
N THR A 170 -12.73 0.62 5.39
CA THR A 170 -12.60 1.21 6.72
C THR A 170 -11.42 2.18 6.79
N LEU A 171 -10.27 1.79 6.22
CA LEU A 171 -9.08 2.64 6.17
C LEU A 171 -9.35 3.94 5.39
N ALA A 172 -9.97 3.83 4.21
CA ALA A 172 -10.32 4.98 3.38
C ALA A 172 -11.30 5.92 4.10
N PHE A 173 -12.29 5.36 4.79
CA PHE A 173 -13.29 6.10 5.54
C PHE A 173 -12.73 6.80 6.79
N ALA A 174 -11.84 6.12 7.51
CA ALA A 174 -11.24 6.64 8.73
C ALA A 174 -10.24 7.77 8.46
N GLY A 175 -9.57 7.78 7.31
CA GLY A 175 -8.63 8.82 6.92
C GLY A 175 -9.20 10.23 6.87
N SER A 176 -10.54 10.36 6.73
CA SER A 176 -11.26 11.64 6.75
C SER A 176 -11.70 12.10 8.14
N ARG A 177 -11.42 11.33 9.21
CA ARG A 177 -11.85 11.65 10.58
C ARG A 177 -10.82 12.51 11.31
N PRO A 178 -11.25 13.29 12.33
CA PRO A 178 -10.33 14.10 13.15
C PRO A 178 -9.24 13.28 13.86
N ASP A 179 -9.58 12.04 14.27
CA ASP A 179 -8.64 11.06 14.81
C ASP A 179 -8.73 9.77 13.99
N PRO A 180 -7.95 9.66 12.90
CA PRO A 180 -7.95 8.50 12.04
C PRO A 180 -7.54 7.21 12.75
N ALA A 181 -6.61 7.29 13.71
CA ALA A 181 -6.11 6.11 14.43
C ALA A 181 -7.21 5.49 15.31
N ALA A 182 -7.90 6.30 16.09
CA ALA A 182 -9.02 5.83 16.90
C ALA A 182 -10.19 5.32 16.05
N ALA A 183 -10.48 5.99 14.92
CA ALA A 183 -11.54 5.57 14.01
C ALA A 183 -11.25 4.20 13.36
N ILE A 184 -10.01 3.96 12.93
CA ILE A 184 -9.57 2.67 12.39
C ILE A 184 -9.67 1.58 13.46
N ASP A 185 -9.16 1.85 14.66
CA ASP A 185 -9.19 0.88 15.76
C ASP A 185 -10.62 0.44 16.10
N GLN A 186 -11.54 1.39 16.24
CA GLN A 186 -12.95 1.12 16.53
C GLN A 186 -13.62 0.31 15.42
N ALA A 187 -13.41 0.69 14.16
CA ALA A 187 -14.06 0.02 13.05
C ALA A 187 -13.47 -1.39 12.80
N LEU A 188 -12.16 -1.57 12.93
CA LEU A 188 -11.56 -2.90 12.85
C LEU A 188 -11.95 -3.80 14.03
N LEU A 189 -12.17 -3.24 15.23
CA LEU A 189 -12.70 -4.00 16.36
C LEU A 189 -14.11 -4.53 16.08
N LEU A 190 -14.96 -3.72 15.44
CA LEU A 190 -16.28 -4.16 14.99
C LEU A 190 -16.21 -5.30 13.96
N LEU A 191 -15.30 -5.19 12.97
CA LEU A 191 -15.08 -6.23 11.97
C LEU A 191 -14.51 -7.51 12.60
N ASP A 192 -13.62 -7.38 13.60
CA ASP A 192 -13.04 -8.50 14.35
C ASP A 192 -14.11 -9.33 15.07
N GLN A 193 -15.03 -8.70 15.74
CA GLN A 193 -16.14 -9.38 16.42
C GLN A 193 -17.00 -10.17 15.42
N GLY A 194 -17.33 -9.58 14.29
CA GLY A 194 -18.07 -10.24 13.21
C GLY A 194 -17.31 -11.42 12.61
N TRP A 195 -16.01 -11.23 12.30
CA TRP A 195 -15.13 -12.26 11.75
C TRP A 195 -15.00 -13.47 12.69
N THR A 196 -14.68 -13.21 13.97
CA THR A 196 -14.47 -14.28 14.95
C THR A 196 -15.73 -15.11 15.15
N THR A 197 -16.90 -14.48 15.22
CA THR A 197 -18.17 -15.17 15.35
C THR A 197 -18.49 -16.03 14.13
N THR A 198 -18.28 -15.51 12.92
CA THR A 198 -18.62 -16.20 11.68
C THR A 198 -17.62 -17.31 11.35
N ALA A 199 -16.32 -17.09 11.63
CA ALA A 199 -15.29 -18.10 11.43
C ALA A 199 -15.49 -19.33 12.33
N ALA A 200 -15.86 -19.12 13.60
CA ALA A 200 -16.12 -20.20 14.54
C ALA A 200 -17.35 -21.07 14.16
N GLN A 201 -18.31 -20.51 13.42
CA GLN A 201 -19.49 -21.28 12.94
C GLN A 201 -19.18 -22.16 11.73
N HIS A 202 -18.00 -22.04 11.12
CA HIS A 202 -17.63 -22.73 9.88
C HIS A 202 -16.48 -23.72 10.04
N ASP A 203 -15.96 -23.90 11.27
CA ASP A 203 -15.01 -24.98 11.55
C ASP A 203 -15.78 -26.31 11.41
N PRO A 204 -15.40 -27.21 10.45
CA PRO A 204 -16.05 -28.53 10.38
C PRO A 204 -15.76 -29.26 11.68
N GLU A 205 -16.80 -29.80 12.31
CA GLU A 205 -16.68 -30.69 13.45
C GLU A 205 -15.59 -31.73 13.17
N PRO A 206 -14.63 -31.95 14.07
CA PRO A 206 -13.61 -32.97 13.87
C PRO A 206 -14.31 -34.33 13.78
N ALA A 207 -14.08 -35.02 12.63
CA ALA A 207 -14.60 -36.34 12.36
C ALA A 207 -13.95 -37.41 13.26
#